data_361b952a98069ec129c19e2745a6f1a4
#
_entry.id   361b952a98069ec129c19e2745a6f1a4
#
_cell.length_a   1.000
_cell.length_b   1.000
_cell.length_c   1.000
_cell.angle_alpha   90.00
_cell.angle_beta   90.00
_cell.angle_gamma   90.00
#
_symmetry.space_group_name_H-M   'P 1'
#
loop_
_entity.id
_entity.type
_entity.pdbx_description
1 polymer ?
#
loop_
_entity_poly.entity_id
_entity_poly.type
_entity_poly.pdbx_seq_one_letter_code
_entity_poly.pdbx_strand_id
1 'polypeptide(L)'
;MILDLLINIAKKPATWIKRPPAGFTLLEVMVAMAIMAIVLVSVYRMHSQTLSMNTANRFYVQAPMLAQSKLAQLETGSSELIAGDSGDFGEQFPGYAWIVAVEDVAVEALGEISNDLRKIDLTVSLNNNEYAYTVRTYRLMRD
;
A
#
# COMPACT_ATOMS: atom_id res chain seq x y z
N MET A 1 53.83 11.94 66.71
CA MET A 1 53.48 13.28 66.13
C MET A 1 53.11 13.23 64.67
N ILE A 2 53.82 12.50 63.79
CA ILE A 2 53.47 12.40 62.33
C ILE A 2 52.30 11.41 62.09
N LEU A 3 52.24 10.34 62.86
CA LEU A 3 51.20 9.30 62.73
C LEU A 3 49.81 9.80 63.16
N ASP A 4 49.72 10.67 64.14
CA ASP A 4 48.47 11.28 64.58
C ASP A 4 47.91 12.28 63.57
N LEU A 5 48.80 12.94 62.81
CA LEU A 5 48.42 13.86 61.78
C LEU A 5 47.80 13.10 60.54
N LEU A 6 48.36 11.95 60.22
CA LEU A 6 47.86 11.10 59.11
C LEU A 6 46.53 10.44 59.44
N ILE A 7 46.29 10.05 60.66
CA ILE A 7 45.01 9.47 61.10
C ILE A 7 43.90 10.51 61.12
N ASN A 8 44.19 11.77 61.30
CA ASN A 8 43.21 12.84 61.34
C ASN A 8 42.79 13.33 60.00
N ILE A 9 43.64 13.13 58.93
CA ILE A 9 43.29 13.44 57.54
C ILE A 9 42.35 12.38 56.94
N ALA A 10 42.46 11.11 57.38
CA ALA A 10 41.63 10.02 56.90
C ALA A 10 40.20 10.03 57.47
N LYS A 11 39.89 10.88 58.44
CA LYS A 11 38.62 10.92 59.17
C LYS A 11 37.67 12.07 58.74
N LYS A 12 37.91 12.69 57.55
CA LYS A 12 36.90 13.59 56.99
C LYS A 12 35.76 12.77 56.46
N PRO A 13 34.54 12.82 57.04
CA PRO A 13 33.38 12.17 56.47
C PRO A 13 33.12 12.82 55.13
N ALA A 14 33.03 11.99 54.05
CA ALA A 14 32.55 12.43 52.76
C ALA A 14 31.14 12.99 52.98
N THR A 15 31.05 14.31 52.98
CA THR A 15 29.74 14.98 52.97
C THR A 15 29.08 14.70 51.64
N TRP A 16 28.25 13.69 51.63
CA TRP A 16 27.34 13.43 50.50
C TRP A 16 26.46 14.67 50.41
N ILE A 17 26.72 15.48 49.38
CA ILE A 17 25.85 16.59 49.00
C ILE A 17 24.52 15.96 48.62
N LYS A 18 23.58 15.90 49.55
CA LYS A 18 22.17 15.58 49.26
C LYS A 18 21.68 16.67 48.32
N ARG A 19 21.69 16.37 47.01
CA ARG A 19 20.99 17.22 46.02
C ARG A 19 19.52 17.20 46.45
N PRO A 20 18.87 18.37 46.60
CA PRO A 20 17.45 18.41 46.87
C PRO A 20 16.73 17.68 45.72
N PRO A 21 15.63 16.97 45.98
CA PRO A 21 14.83 16.37 44.93
C PRO A 21 14.39 17.51 44.01
N ALA A 22 14.90 17.50 42.75
CA ALA A 22 14.46 18.43 41.73
C ALA A 22 13.03 18.04 41.37
N GLY A 23 12.06 18.81 41.81
CA GLY A 23 10.66 18.67 41.37
C GLY A 23 10.56 19.02 39.90
N PHE A 24 9.76 18.26 39.13
CA PHE A 24 9.47 18.59 37.76
C PHE A 24 8.75 19.94 37.67
N THR A 25 9.21 20.79 36.78
CA THR A 25 8.54 22.06 36.50
C THR A 25 7.32 21.81 35.61
N LEU A 26 6.28 22.62 35.74
CA LEU A 26 5.10 22.56 34.88
C LEU A 26 5.51 22.70 33.40
N LEU A 27 6.48 23.57 33.12
CA LEU A 27 7.01 23.78 31.77
C LEU A 27 7.62 22.50 31.18
N GLU A 28 8.37 21.74 31.96
CA GLU A 28 9.03 20.50 31.53
C GLU A 28 8.01 19.44 31.14
N VAL A 29 6.91 19.31 31.89
CA VAL A 29 5.80 18.40 31.57
C VAL A 29 5.10 18.85 30.30
N MET A 30 4.86 20.15 30.10
CA MET A 30 4.26 20.67 28.89
C MET A 30 5.14 20.41 27.65
N VAL A 31 6.44 20.62 27.76
CA VAL A 31 7.38 20.36 26.67
C VAL A 31 7.46 18.86 26.37
N ALA A 32 7.52 18.02 27.40
CA ALA A 32 7.52 16.57 27.22
C ALA A 32 6.23 16.07 26.52
N MET A 33 5.07 16.58 26.90
CA MET A 33 3.80 16.25 26.23
C MET A 33 3.77 16.73 24.78
N ALA A 34 4.29 17.92 24.52
CA ALA A 34 4.36 18.45 23.15
C ALA A 34 5.24 17.57 22.25
N ILE A 35 6.41 17.18 22.73
CA ILE A 35 7.31 16.26 22.00
C ILE A 35 6.63 14.91 21.78
N MET A 36 5.99 14.35 22.79
CA MET A 36 5.29 13.08 22.70
C MET A 36 4.15 13.14 21.69
N ALA A 37 3.39 14.22 21.64
CA ALA A 37 2.33 14.42 20.66
C ALA A 37 2.87 14.44 19.21
N ILE A 38 3.98 15.14 18.97
CA ILE A 38 4.63 15.18 17.66
C ILE A 38 5.09 13.78 17.23
N VAL A 39 5.71 13.03 18.14
CA VAL A 39 6.18 11.66 17.88
C VAL A 39 5.00 10.74 17.55
N LEU A 40 3.92 10.79 18.33
CA LEU A 40 2.73 9.97 18.10
C LEU A 40 2.08 10.25 16.74
N VAL A 41 1.96 11.52 16.37
CA VAL A 41 1.42 11.90 15.05
C VAL A 41 2.31 11.38 13.92
N SER A 42 3.63 11.45 14.08
CA SER A 42 4.59 10.97 13.09
C SER A 42 4.50 9.45 12.90
N VAL A 43 4.42 8.70 14.00
CA VAL A 43 4.26 7.23 13.99
C VAL A 43 2.91 6.84 13.35
N TYR A 44 1.84 7.55 13.69
CA TYR A 44 0.53 7.29 13.10
C TYR A 44 0.51 7.48 11.58
N ARG A 45 1.11 8.56 11.08
CA ARG A 45 1.23 8.81 9.62
C ARG A 45 2.02 7.71 8.92
N MET A 46 3.13 7.28 9.50
CA MET A 46 3.97 6.20 8.96
C MET A 46 3.19 4.88 8.90
N HIS A 47 2.40 4.57 9.91
CA HIS A 47 1.59 3.36 9.96
C HIS A 47 0.47 3.35 8.90
N SER A 48 -0.22 4.47 8.72
CA SER A 48 -1.25 4.64 7.70
C SER A 48 -0.68 4.46 6.29
N GLN A 49 0.50 5.00 6.01
CA GLN A 49 1.17 4.87 4.72
C GLN A 49 1.59 3.43 4.43
N THR A 50 2.04 2.69 5.43
CA THR A 50 2.43 1.28 5.27
C THR A 50 1.23 0.39 4.90
N LEU A 51 0.06 0.67 5.47
CA LEU A 51 -1.16 -0.09 5.15
C LEU A 51 -1.63 0.12 3.71
N SER A 52 -1.62 1.36 3.21
CA SER A 52 -1.99 1.65 1.82
C SER A 52 -1.01 1.04 0.81
N MET A 53 0.29 1.08 1.09
CA MET A 53 1.30 0.42 0.27
C MET A 53 1.13 -1.09 0.19
N ASN A 54 0.75 -1.74 1.29
CA ASN A 54 0.51 -3.18 1.32
C ASN A 54 -0.70 -3.57 0.45
N THR A 55 -1.78 -2.79 0.50
CA THR A 55 -2.96 -3.02 -0.35
C THR A 55 -2.61 -2.83 -1.83
N ALA A 56 -1.89 -1.78 -2.18
CA ALA A 56 -1.42 -1.55 -3.53
C ALA A 56 -0.55 -2.69 -4.05
N ASN A 57 0.43 -3.14 -3.26
CA ASN A 57 1.31 -4.24 -3.64
C ASN A 57 0.53 -5.54 -3.87
N ARG A 58 -0.42 -5.88 -3.01
CA ARG A 58 -1.29 -7.04 -3.20
C ARG A 58 -2.11 -6.92 -4.48
N PHE A 59 -2.67 -5.76 -4.75
CA PHE A 59 -3.44 -5.51 -5.97
C PHE A 59 -2.58 -5.73 -7.21
N TYR A 60 -1.40 -5.12 -7.32
CA TYR A 60 -0.54 -5.23 -8.51
C TYR A 60 0.05 -6.63 -8.71
N VAL A 61 0.03 -7.48 -7.71
CA VAL A 61 0.39 -8.91 -7.86
C VAL A 61 -0.83 -9.74 -8.28
N GLN A 62 -2.00 -9.48 -7.72
CA GLN A 62 -3.20 -10.29 -7.95
C GLN A 62 -3.95 -9.90 -9.22
N ALA A 63 -4.05 -8.61 -9.53
CA ALA A 63 -4.83 -8.13 -10.67
C ALA A 63 -4.36 -8.71 -12.03
N PRO A 64 -3.06 -8.83 -12.33
CA PRO A 64 -2.61 -9.48 -13.56
C PRO A 64 -3.02 -10.96 -13.66
N MET A 65 -2.98 -11.69 -12.55
CA MET A 65 -3.40 -13.10 -12.52
C MET A 65 -4.90 -13.25 -12.77
N LEU A 66 -5.70 -12.39 -12.14
CA LEU A 66 -7.15 -12.35 -12.34
C LEU A 66 -7.51 -11.96 -13.77
N ALA A 67 -6.80 -10.97 -14.32
CA ALA A 67 -6.98 -10.55 -15.70
C ALA A 67 -6.67 -11.68 -16.70
N GLN A 68 -5.57 -12.40 -16.52
CA GLN A 68 -5.21 -13.54 -17.36
C GLN A 68 -6.23 -14.67 -17.25
N SER A 69 -6.66 -15.01 -16.03
CA SER A 69 -7.70 -16.02 -15.82
C SER A 69 -9.01 -15.65 -16.51
N LYS A 70 -9.42 -14.37 -16.42
CA LYS A 70 -10.63 -13.89 -17.07
C LYS A 70 -10.50 -13.89 -18.59
N LEU A 71 -9.36 -13.46 -19.14
CA LEU A 71 -9.10 -13.53 -20.57
C LEU A 71 -9.18 -14.97 -21.09
N ALA A 72 -8.57 -15.92 -20.39
CA ALA A 72 -8.64 -17.34 -20.76
C ALA A 72 -10.09 -17.87 -20.75
N GLN A 73 -10.91 -17.43 -19.80
CA GLN A 73 -12.35 -17.77 -19.78
C GLN A 73 -13.10 -17.18 -20.99
N LEU A 74 -12.78 -15.93 -21.35
CA LEU A 74 -13.38 -15.28 -22.53
C LEU A 74 -12.94 -15.92 -23.85
N GLU A 75 -11.75 -16.49 -23.91
CA GLU A 75 -11.24 -17.21 -25.09
C GLU A 75 -11.86 -18.60 -25.24
N THR A 76 -12.10 -19.30 -24.14
CA THR A 76 -12.64 -20.67 -24.16
C THR A 76 -14.16 -20.72 -24.10
N GLY A 77 -14.80 -19.65 -23.65
CA GLY A 77 -16.24 -19.56 -23.54
C GLY A 77 -16.90 -19.28 -24.88
N SER A 78 -18.04 -19.95 -25.13
CA SER A 78 -18.93 -19.69 -26.27
C SER A 78 -19.68 -18.35 -26.15
N SER A 79 -19.34 -17.53 -25.17
CA SER A 79 -19.94 -16.22 -24.97
C SER A 79 -19.36 -15.25 -25.98
N GLU A 80 -20.21 -14.72 -26.85
CA GLU A 80 -19.87 -13.52 -27.60
C GLU A 80 -19.26 -12.50 -26.67
N LEU A 81 -18.10 -11.97 -27.06
CA LEU A 81 -17.46 -10.87 -26.35
C LEU A 81 -18.39 -9.66 -26.42
N ILE A 82 -19.22 -9.48 -25.40
CA ILE A 82 -20.13 -8.34 -25.32
C ILE A 82 -19.32 -7.15 -24.83
N ALA A 83 -19.23 -6.13 -25.68
CA ALA A 83 -18.64 -4.85 -25.27
C ALA A 83 -19.42 -4.27 -24.09
N GLY A 84 -18.70 -3.90 -23.03
CA GLY A 84 -19.29 -3.36 -21.79
C GLY A 84 -19.70 -4.43 -20.78
N ASP A 85 -19.37 -5.71 -21.02
CA ASP A 85 -19.61 -6.75 -20.02
C ASP A 85 -18.74 -6.51 -18.78
N SER A 86 -19.32 -6.73 -17.61
CA SER A 86 -18.68 -6.43 -16.33
C SER A 86 -19.21 -7.36 -15.23
N GLY A 87 -18.42 -7.53 -14.17
CA GLY A 87 -18.80 -8.36 -13.06
C GLY A 87 -17.78 -8.29 -11.94
N ASP A 88 -17.94 -9.18 -10.97
CA ASP A 88 -17.00 -9.36 -9.87
C ASP A 88 -16.30 -10.73 -9.96
N PHE A 89 -15.28 -10.92 -9.11
CA PHE A 89 -14.55 -12.17 -9.01
C PHE A 89 -15.08 -13.08 -7.89
N GLY A 90 -16.25 -12.76 -7.33
CA GLY A 90 -16.92 -13.53 -6.31
C GLY A 90 -16.30 -13.43 -4.92
N GLU A 91 -16.76 -14.30 -4.01
CA GLU A 91 -16.38 -14.30 -2.59
C GLU A 91 -14.90 -14.55 -2.33
N GLN A 92 -14.18 -15.16 -3.29
CA GLN A 92 -12.75 -15.44 -3.14
C GLN A 92 -11.89 -14.16 -3.30
N PHE A 93 -12.40 -13.15 -4.01
CA PHE A 93 -11.72 -11.89 -4.26
C PHE A 93 -12.65 -10.70 -3.99
N PRO A 94 -13.01 -10.49 -2.72
CA PRO A 94 -13.96 -9.44 -2.36
C PRO A 94 -13.43 -8.05 -2.73
N GLY A 95 -14.28 -7.25 -3.36
CA GLY A 95 -13.96 -5.90 -3.81
C GLY A 95 -13.25 -5.82 -5.16
N TYR A 96 -12.87 -6.96 -5.77
CA TYR A 96 -12.36 -6.98 -7.14
C TYR A 96 -13.50 -7.05 -8.15
N ALA A 97 -13.46 -6.15 -9.11
CA ALA A 97 -14.39 -6.11 -10.23
C ALA A 97 -13.63 -6.09 -11.56
N TRP A 98 -14.30 -6.47 -12.62
CA TRP A 98 -13.76 -6.43 -13.97
C TRP A 98 -14.76 -5.79 -14.94
N ILE A 99 -14.22 -5.17 -15.99
CA ILE A 99 -14.97 -4.63 -17.10
C ILE A 99 -14.23 -4.90 -18.41
N VAL A 100 -14.96 -5.28 -19.44
CA VAL A 100 -14.43 -5.54 -20.79
C VAL A 100 -14.88 -4.43 -21.72
N ALA A 101 -13.94 -3.77 -22.38
CA ALA A 101 -14.20 -2.87 -23.49
C ALA A 101 -13.71 -3.53 -24.79
N VAL A 102 -14.56 -3.55 -25.80
CA VAL A 102 -14.24 -4.09 -27.13
C VAL A 102 -14.37 -2.96 -28.13
N GLU A 103 -13.33 -2.72 -28.91
CA GLU A 103 -13.30 -1.69 -29.94
C GLU A 103 -12.83 -2.29 -31.25
N ASP A 104 -13.44 -1.83 -32.37
CA ASP A 104 -12.99 -2.13 -33.71
C ASP A 104 -11.68 -1.40 -34.01
N VAL A 105 -10.72 -2.11 -34.57
CA VAL A 105 -9.43 -1.52 -34.92
C VAL A 105 -9.31 -1.46 -36.45
N ALA A 106 -9.41 -0.27 -37.00
CA ALA A 106 -9.08 -0.03 -38.38
C ALA A 106 -7.60 0.31 -38.53
N VAL A 107 -6.79 -0.61 -39.05
CA VAL A 107 -5.38 -0.39 -39.36
C VAL A 107 -5.22 -0.43 -40.89
N GLU A 108 -4.99 0.73 -41.48
CA GLU A 108 -4.86 0.92 -42.93
C GLU A 108 -3.82 -0.01 -43.57
N ALA A 109 -2.75 -0.35 -42.83
CA ALA A 109 -1.67 -1.23 -43.25
C ALA A 109 -2.08 -2.73 -43.35
N LEU A 110 -3.20 -3.15 -42.74
CA LEU A 110 -3.68 -4.54 -42.70
C LEU A 110 -4.78 -4.83 -43.74
N GLY A 111 -5.25 -3.82 -44.48
CA GLY A 111 -6.30 -3.97 -45.49
C GLY A 111 -7.59 -4.58 -44.91
N GLU A 112 -8.18 -5.54 -45.63
CA GLU A 112 -9.45 -6.19 -45.25
C GLU A 112 -9.38 -6.97 -43.94
N ILE A 113 -8.20 -7.45 -43.51
CA ILE A 113 -8.01 -8.17 -42.26
C ILE A 113 -8.29 -7.26 -41.05
N SER A 114 -8.15 -5.96 -41.23
CA SER A 114 -8.40 -4.96 -40.17
C SER A 114 -9.88 -4.94 -39.74
N ASN A 115 -10.81 -5.32 -40.62
CA ASN A 115 -12.24 -5.32 -40.33
C ASN A 115 -12.64 -6.39 -39.29
N ASP A 116 -11.83 -7.45 -39.20
CA ASP A 116 -12.06 -8.58 -38.29
C ASP A 116 -11.24 -8.44 -37.00
N LEU A 117 -10.42 -7.39 -36.90
CA LEU A 117 -9.54 -7.19 -35.74
C LEU A 117 -10.27 -6.39 -34.66
N ARG A 118 -10.39 -7.01 -33.47
CA ARG A 118 -10.95 -6.39 -32.28
C ARG A 118 -9.87 -6.13 -31.26
N LYS A 119 -9.89 -4.93 -30.70
CA LYS A 119 -9.12 -4.56 -29.51
C LYS A 119 -9.98 -4.84 -28.28
N ILE A 120 -9.45 -5.62 -27.37
CA ILE A 120 -10.11 -6.00 -26.13
C ILE A 120 -9.29 -5.41 -24.97
N ASP A 121 -9.86 -4.50 -24.24
CA ASP A 121 -9.32 -3.93 -23.03
C ASP A 121 -10.07 -4.52 -21.82
N LEU A 122 -9.39 -5.36 -21.04
CA LEU A 122 -9.91 -5.89 -19.80
C LEU A 122 -9.30 -5.10 -18.63
N THR A 123 -10.15 -4.42 -17.88
CA THR A 123 -9.75 -3.67 -16.68
C THR A 123 -10.22 -4.42 -15.45
N VAL A 124 -9.27 -4.74 -14.56
CA VAL A 124 -9.52 -5.25 -13.21
C VAL A 124 -9.36 -4.11 -12.24
N SER A 125 -10.32 -3.92 -11.36
CA SER A 125 -10.31 -2.85 -10.37
C SER A 125 -10.56 -3.38 -8.96
N LEU A 126 -10.15 -2.59 -7.97
CA LEU A 126 -10.37 -2.86 -6.55
C LEU A 126 -10.95 -1.60 -5.89
N ASN A 127 -11.89 -1.79 -4.95
CA ASN A 127 -12.50 -0.73 -4.14
C ASN A 127 -13.04 0.44 -4.98
N ASN A 128 -13.98 0.17 -5.88
CA ASN A 128 -14.58 1.20 -6.74
C ASN A 128 -13.56 2.03 -7.55
N ASN A 129 -12.61 1.34 -8.20
CA ASN A 129 -11.55 1.93 -9.01
C ASN A 129 -10.48 2.74 -8.25
N GLU A 130 -10.32 2.54 -6.95
CA GLU A 130 -9.16 3.09 -6.21
C GLU A 130 -7.85 2.59 -6.81
N TYR A 131 -7.84 1.29 -7.20
CA TYR A 131 -6.76 0.66 -7.95
C TYR A 131 -7.33 0.07 -9.22
N ALA A 132 -6.65 0.28 -10.35
CA ALA A 132 -7.05 -0.28 -11.64
C ALA A 132 -5.84 -0.84 -12.39
N TYR A 133 -6.02 -1.98 -13.03
CA TYR A 133 -5.05 -2.63 -13.89
C TYR A 133 -5.73 -3.02 -15.19
N THR A 134 -5.23 -2.53 -16.33
CA THR A 134 -5.79 -2.82 -17.65
C THR A 134 -4.82 -3.65 -18.46
N VAL A 135 -5.30 -4.73 -19.01
CA VAL A 135 -4.59 -5.55 -20.00
C VAL A 135 -5.28 -5.40 -21.33
N ARG A 136 -4.48 -5.22 -22.38
CA ARG A 136 -4.93 -5.09 -23.76
C ARG A 136 -4.52 -6.31 -24.56
N THR A 137 -5.48 -6.84 -25.33
CA THR A 137 -5.23 -7.91 -26.30
C THR A 137 -5.95 -7.60 -27.60
N TYR A 138 -5.50 -8.25 -28.69
CA TYR A 138 -6.09 -8.13 -30.01
C TYR A 138 -6.52 -9.51 -30.48
N ARG A 139 -7.72 -9.62 -30.98
CA ARG A 139 -8.28 -10.88 -31.47
C ARG A 139 -8.86 -10.70 -32.86
N LEU A 140 -8.56 -11.66 -33.74
CA LEU A 140 -9.24 -11.79 -35.03
C LEU A 140 -10.54 -12.56 -34.81
N MET A 141 -11.66 -11.92 -35.09
CA MET A 141 -12.99 -12.55 -35.15
C MET A 141 -13.19 -13.05 -36.58
N ARG A 142 -13.03 -14.36 -36.79
CA ARG A 142 -13.47 -14.98 -38.06
C ARG A 142 -14.84 -15.55 -37.81
N ASP A 143 -15.80 -15.10 -38.65
CA ASP A 143 -17.11 -15.75 -38.80
C ASP A 143 -16.96 -17.19 -39.29
#